data_6a585e4e27936cbf915038999732c56c
#
_entry.id   6a585e4e27936cbf915038999732c56c
#
_cell.length_a   1.000
_cell.length_b   1.000
_cell.length_c   1.000
_cell.angle_alpha   90.00
_cell.angle_beta   90.00
_cell.angle_gamma   90.00
#
_symmetry.space_group_name_H-M   'P 1'
#
loop_
_entity.id
_entity.type
_entity.pdbx_description
1 polymer ?
#
loop_
_entity_poly.entity_id
_entity_poly.type
_entity_poly.pdbx_seq_one_letter_code
_entity_poly.pdbx_strand_id
1 'polypeptide(L)'
;PVAPRAIGSGPTLLVSPLIALLRDQVAAAKRAGVRAAAISSANATEWSEIAQRLDADELDVLLVSPERLVNPTFASRQLPELIKRMGMLVIDEAHCISDWGHDFRPDYRRIRNLVSAPPAPQPLLATTATANSRVVHDVAEQIAPSADDVFILRGPLARKSLRLGVLNLPNPSERLGWLVQHLSELPKSGIIYCLTVSTAEDTARALTTAGHNVRAYTGRTDAEARTELEKALRNNQVKALVATSALGMGFDKPDLGFVVHLGAPSSPIAYYQQVGRAGRATDNADILLLPGPEDPDIWTFFATSSMPTQERADAVLRAIAGGQALSSSPGAVS
;
A
#
# COMPACT_ATOMS: atom_id res chain seq x y z
N PRO A 1 -8.51 10.32 14.38
CA PRO A 1 -9.61 9.32 14.41
C PRO A 1 -10.37 9.27 15.73
N VAL A 2 -9.82 9.74 16.86
CA VAL A 2 -10.49 9.74 18.17
C VAL A 2 -11.25 11.03 18.49
N ALA A 3 -11.07 12.08 17.70
CA ALA A 3 -11.74 13.35 17.91
C ALA A 3 -13.28 13.26 18.03
N PRO A 4 -13.99 12.44 17.22
CA PRO A 4 -15.43 12.27 17.36
C PRO A 4 -15.84 11.76 18.75
N ARG A 5 -15.12 10.79 19.31
CA ARG A 5 -15.37 10.29 20.67
C ARG A 5 -15.16 11.34 21.73
N ALA A 6 -14.12 12.15 21.58
CA ALA A 6 -13.82 13.22 22.54
C ALA A 6 -14.93 14.28 22.64
N ILE A 7 -15.74 14.43 21.59
CA ILE A 7 -16.90 15.35 21.54
C ILE A 7 -18.24 14.63 21.68
N GLY A 8 -18.25 13.37 22.16
CA GLY A 8 -19.46 12.60 22.42
C GLY A 8 -20.11 11.97 21.18
N SER A 9 -19.44 11.96 20.05
CA SER A 9 -19.92 11.27 18.84
C SER A 9 -19.56 9.76 18.86
N GLY A 10 -20.10 9.01 17.90
CA GLY A 10 -19.88 7.57 17.76
C GLY A 10 -18.45 7.19 17.34
N PRO A 11 -18.20 5.90 17.07
CA PRO A 11 -16.91 5.41 16.64
C PRO A 11 -16.53 5.92 15.25
N THR A 12 -15.24 5.96 14.96
CA THR A 12 -14.71 6.25 13.64
C THR A 12 -14.64 4.99 12.80
N LEU A 13 -15.21 5.01 11.60
CA LEU A 13 -14.97 4.01 10.57
C LEU A 13 -13.79 4.45 9.70
N LEU A 14 -12.70 3.64 9.65
CA LEU A 14 -11.56 3.90 8.82
C LEU A 14 -11.46 2.82 7.72
N VAL A 15 -11.55 3.24 6.47
CA VAL A 15 -11.36 2.37 5.30
C VAL A 15 -9.93 2.52 4.80
N SER A 16 -9.19 1.40 4.76
CA SER A 16 -7.80 1.38 4.28
C SER A 16 -7.54 0.16 3.41
N PRO A 17 -6.81 0.30 2.26
CA PRO A 17 -6.69 -0.75 1.26
C PRO A 17 -5.73 -1.89 1.63
N LEU A 18 -5.02 -1.78 2.73
CA LEU A 18 -3.87 -2.64 3.04
C LEU A 18 -4.04 -3.37 4.36
N ILE A 19 -4.20 -4.69 4.29
CA ILE A 19 -4.36 -5.55 5.47
C ILE A 19 -3.16 -5.45 6.43
N ALA A 20 -1.93 -5.38 5.91
CA ALA A 20 -0.74 -5.20 6.74
C ALA A 20 -0.77 -3.86 7.50
N LEU A 21 -1.16 -2.79 6.83
CA LEU A 21 -1.30 -1.46 7.45
C LEU A 21 -2.38 -1.44 8.53
N LEU A 22 -3.50 -2.14 8.33
CA LEU A 22 -4.57 -2.25 9.34
C LEU A 22 -4.03 -2.81 10.67
N ARG A 23 -3.19 -3.83 10.63
CA ARG A 23 -2.57 -4.40 11.85
C ARG A 23 -1.66 -3.42 12.57
N ASP A 24 -0.80 -2.73 11.82
CA ASP A 24 0.12 -1.73 12.39
C ASP A 24 -0.65 -0.52 12.95
N GLN A 25 -1.71 -0.07 12.29
CA GLN A 25 -2.59 0.99 12.75
C GLN A 25 -3.34 0.60 14.03
N VAL A 26 -3.87 -0.63 14.13
CA VAL A 26 -4.49 -1.14 15.35
C VAL A 26 -3.48 -1.20 16.49
N ALA A 27 -2.26 -1.69 16.24
CA ALA A 27 -1.21 -1.75 17.25
C ALA A 27 -0.78 -0.34 17.71
N ALA A 28 -0.69 0.61 16.80
CA ALA A 28 -0.39 2.01 17.12
C ALA A 28 -1.53 2.66 17.93
N ALA A 29 -2.78 2.42 17.55
CA ALA A 29 -3.95 2.90 18.29
C ALA A 29 -3.96 2.36 19.72
N LYS A 30 -3.72 1.07 19.91
CA LYS A 30 -3.64 0.44 21.24
C LYS A 30 -2.54 1.08 22.10
N ARG A 31 -1.36 1.35 21.54
CA ARG A 31 -0.27 2.06 22.28
C ARG A 31 -0.66 3.47 22.69
N ALA A 32 -1.52 4.11 21.92
CA ALA A 32 -2.05 5.44 22.22
C ALA A 32 -3.29 5.42 23.14
N GLY A 33 -3.66 4.25 23.69
CA GLY A 33 -4.84 4.11 24.57
C GLY A 33 -6.17 4.13 23.84
N VAL A 34 -6.19 3.94 22.50
CA VAL A 34 -7.39 3.95 21.67
C VAL A 34 -7.91 2.53 21.48
N ARG A 35 -9.19 2.31 21.71
CA ARG A 35 -9.86 1.02 21.54
C ARG A 35 -10.14 0.79 20.05
N ALA A 36 -9.23 0.12 19.37
CA ALA A 36 -9.31 -0.13 17.94
C ALA A 36 -9.40 -1.63 17.63
N ALA A 37 -10.13 -1.97 16.57
CA ALA A 37 -10.18 -3.29 15.97
C ALA A 37 -10.17 -3.18 14.44
N ALA A 38 -9.76 -4.27 13.75
CA ALA A 38 -9.80 -4.33 12.30
C ALA A 38 -10.61 -5.53 11.81
N ILE A 39 -11.37 -5.35 10.74
CA ILE A 39 -12.10 -6.40 10.03
C ILE A 39 -11.51 -6.54 8.63
N SER A 40 -10.91 -7.72 8.36
CA SER A 40 -10.33 -8.07 7.07
C SER A 40 -10.49 -9.56 6.79
N SER A 41 -10.11 -10.01 5.60
CA SER A 41 -10.12 -11.45 5.28
C SER A 41 -9.14 -12.26 6.13
N ALA A 42 -8.12 -11.62 6.70
CA ALA A 42 -7.09 -12.28 7.48
C ALA A 42 -7.51 -12.66 8.91
N ASN A 43 -8.62 -12.11 9.44
CA ASN A 43 -9.09 -12.37 10.80
C ASN A 43 -10.59 -12.74 10.86
N ALA A 44 -11.04 -13.56 9.92
CA ALA A 44 -12.46 -13.94 9.79
C ALA A 44 -13.08 -14.57 11.07
N THR A 45 -12.28 -15.24 11.87
CA THR A 45 -12.70 -15.87 13.13
C THR A 45 -13.02 -14.87 14.25
N GLU A 46 -12.47 -13.65 14.19
CA GLU A 46 -12.62 -12.61 15.21
C GLU A 46 -13.85 -11.69 14.94
N TRP A 47 -14.48 -11.78 13.78
CA TRP A 47 -15.52 -10.83 13.38
C TRP A 47 -16.72 -10.77 14.30
N SER A 48 -17.13 -11.92 14.83
CA SER A 48 -18.26 -12.01 15.76
C SER A 48 -17.96 -11.28 17.07
N GLU A 49 -16.77 -11.44 17.60
CA GLU A 49 -16.30 -10.74 18.81
C GLU A 49 -16.22 -9.22 18.56
N ILE A 50 -15.64 -8.81 17.42
CA ILE A 50 -15.53 -7.40 17.04
C ILE A 50 -16.91 -6.75 16.92
N ALA A 51 -17.90 -7.47 16.35
CA ALA A 51 -19.26 -6.99 16.26
C ALA A 51 -19.90 -6.79 17.65
N GLN A 52 -19.72 -7.74 18.56
CA GLN A 52 -20.21 -7.63 19.94
C GLN A 52 -19.59 -6.42 20.66
N ARG A 53 -18.28 -6.22 20.52
CA ARG A 53 -17.58 -5.06 21.09
C ARG A 53 -18.05 -3.73 20.49
N LEU A 54 -18.38 -3.72 19.21
CA LEU A 54 -18.96 -2.54 18.56
C LEU A 54 -20.35 -2.25 19.10
N ASP A 55 -21.19 -3.28 19.30
CA ASP A 55 -22.53 -3.15 19.87
C ASP A 55 -22.51 -2.71 21.33
N ALA A 56 -21.53 -3.17 22.09
CA ALA A 56 -21.28 -2.76 23.48
C ALA A 56 -20.64 -1.37 23.63
N ASP A 57 -20.40 -0.66 22.51
CA ASP A 57 -19.73 0.65 22.49
C ASP A 57 -18.28 0.63 23.04
N GLU A 58 -17.59 -0.48 22.89
CA GLU A 58 -16.23 -0.71 23.38
C GLU A 58 -15.14 -0.38 22.34
N LEU A 59 -15.52 0.14 21.16
CA LEU A 59 -14.59 0.53 20.11
C LEU A 59 -14.67 2.04 19.82
N ASP A 60 -13.52 2.67 19.70
CA ASP A 60 -13.37 4.05 19.27
C ASP A 60 -13.11 4.14 17.77
N VAL A 61 -12.40 3.14 17.21
CA VAL A 61 -12.04 3.08 15.79
C VAL A 61 -12.23 1.66 15.27
N LEU A 62 -13.00 1.52 14.21
CA LEU A 62 -13.10 0.29 13.43
C LEU A 62 -12.40 0.49 12.09
N LEU A 63 -11.38 -0.33 11.83
CA LEU A 63 -10.65 -0.35 10.57
C LEU A 63 -11.22 -1.46 9.67
N VAL A 64 -11.49 -1.14 8.41
CA VAL A 64 -12.14 -2.07 7.47
C VAL A 64 -11.41 -2.04 6.14
N SER A 65 -11.15 -3.21 5.56
CA SER A 65 -10.66 -3.26 4.19
C SER A 65 -11.81 -3.02 3.19
N PRO A 66 -11.54 -2.42 2.02
CA PRO A 66 -12.57 -2.09 1.03
C PRO A 66 -13.39 -3.29 0.58
N GLU A 67 -12.73 -4.45 0.43
CA GLU A 67 -13.36 -5.70 0.03
C GLU A 67 -14.44 -6.16 1.03
N ARG A 68 -14.34 -5.73 2.29
CA ARG A 68 -15.35 -6.01 3.31
C ARG A 68 -16.62 -5.21 3.10
N LEU A 69 -16.53 -4.01 2.58
CA LEU A 69 -17.70 -3.17 2.28
C LEU A 69 -18.63 -3.84 1.24
N VAL A 70 -18.07 -4.75 0.44
CA VAL A 70 -18.83 -5.50 -0.59
C VAL A 70 -19.23 -6.89 -0.13
N ASN A 71 -18.80 -7.36 1.03
CA ASN A 71 -19.21 -8.64 1.55
C ASN A 71 -20.72 -8.61 1.89
N PRO A 72 -21.55 -9.52 1.34
CA PRO A 72 -23.01 -9.45 1.49
C PRO A 72 -23.49 -9.43 2.94
N THR A 73 -22.88 -10.23 3.80
CA THR A 73 -23.26 -10.33 5.23
C THR A 73 -22.90 -9.04 5.99
N PHE A 74 -21.70 -8.50 5.75
CA PHE A 74 -21.27 -7.24 6.38
C PHE A 74 -22.11 -6.07 5.86
N ALA A 75 -22.27 -5.96 4.55
CA ALA A 75 -22.99 -4.88 3.90
C ALA A 75 -24.49 -4.83 4.28
N SER A 76 -25.14 -6.00 4.49
CA SER A 76 -26.58 -6.06 4.79
C SER A 76 -26.91 -5.98 6.27
N ARG A 77 -26.04 -6.47 7.16
CA ARG A 77 -26.36 -6.59 8.59
C ARG A 77 -25.60 -5.60 9.48
N GLN A 78 -24.29 -5.45 9.26
CA GLN A 78 -23.44 -4.68 10.18
C GLN A 78 -23.24 -3.24 9.72
N LEU A 79 -23.04 -3.02 8.44
CA LEU A 79 -22.72 -1.72 7.88
C LEU A 79 -23.85 -0.68 8.09
N PRO A 80 -25.13 -0.98 7.90
CA PRO A 80 -26.21 -0.02 8.13
C PRO A 80 -26.28 0.48 9.58
N GLU A 81 -26.12 -0.42 10.55
CA GLU A 81 -26.12 -0.06 11.97
C GLU A 81 -24.85 0.74 12.34
N LEU A 82 -23.71 0.38 11.76
CA LEU A 82 -22.47 1.12 11.94
C LEU A 82 -22.59 2.56 11.39
N ILE A 83 -23.17 2.75 10.20
CA ILE A 83 -23.37 4.07 9.60
C ILE A 83 -24.23 4.97 10.48
N LYS A 84 -25.31 4.42 11.08
CA LYS A 84 -26.18 5.19 11.99
C LYS A 84 -25.44 5.70 13.24
N ARG A 85 -24.42 4.99 13.67
CA ARG A 85 -23.73 5.21 14.95
C ARG A 85 -22.37 5.84 14.81
N MET A 86 -21.73 5.79 13.62
CA MET A 86 -20.40 6.34 13.42
C MET A 86 -20.38 7.86 13.57
N GLY A 87 -19.32 8.36 14.18
CA GLY A 87 -19.09 9.79 14.33
C GLY A 87 -18.26 10.41 13.23
N MET A 88 -17.53 9.58 12.44
CA MET A 88 -16.70 10.02 11.32
C MET A 88 -16.40 8.85 10.39
N LEU A 89 -16.32 9.14 9.10
CA LEU A 89 -15.74 8.26 8.09
C LEU A 89 -14.35 8.76 7.70
N VAL A 90 -13.35 7.88 7.76
CA VAL A 90 -11.99 8.16 7.29
C VAL A 90 -11.68 7.24 6.11
N ILE A 91 -11.22 7.82 5.02
CA ILE A 91 -10.81 7.10 3.81
C ILE A 91 -9.31 7.31 3.66
N ASP A 92 -8.55 6.26 3.93
CA ASP A 92 -7.11 6.26 3.73
C ASP A 92 -6.78 5.85 2.29
N GLU A 93 -5.65 6.35 1.77
CA GLU A 93 -5.24 6.17 0.37
C GLU A 93 -6.37 6.51 -0.62
N ALA A 94 -7.01 7.67 -0.41
CA ALA A 94 -8.19 8.10 -1.15
C ALA A 94 -7.98 8.19 -2.67
N HIS A 95 -6.72 8.23 -3.14
CA HIS A 95 -6.42 8.15 -4.58
C HIS A 95 -6.90 6.84 -5.23
N CYS A 96 -7.14 5.79 -4.42
CA CYS A 96 -7.72 4.52 -4.90
C CYS A 96 -9.20 4.66 -5.36
N ILE A 97 -9.89 5.75 -5.00
CA ILE A 97 -11.27 6.04 -5.46
C ILE A 97 -11.25 6.49 -6.91
N SER A 98 -10.22 7.23 -7.31
CA SER A 98 -10.13 7.87 -8.61
C SER A 98 -9.75 6.89 -9.71
N ASP A 99 -10.49 6.88 -10.81
CA ASP A 99 -10.15 6.14 -12.03
C ASP A 99 -8.80 6.60 -12.64
N TRP A 100 -8.36 7.80 -12.27
CA TRP A 100 -7.08 8.40 -12.66
C TRP A 100 -5.98 8.17 -11.62
N GLY A 101 -6.32 7.50 -10.50
CA GLY A 101 -5.37 7.07 -9.50
C GLY A 101 -4.49 5.93 -10.03
N HIS A 102 -3.23 5.90 -9.59
CA HIS A 102 -2.28 4.86 -10.00
C HIS A 102 -2.57 3.47 -9.40
N ASP A 103 -3.43 3.39 -8.40
CA ASP A 103 -3.86 2.15 -7.72
C ASP A 103 -5.39 2.15 -7.57
N PHE A 104 -6.09 2.36 -8.69
CA PHE A 104 -7.55 2.34 -8.71
C PHE A 104 -8.09 0.98 -8.24
N ARG A 105 -9.03 1.02 -7.29
CA ARG A 105 -9.69 -0.17 -6.75
C ARG A 105 -11.20 -0.07 -6.88
N PRO A 106 -11.83 -0.95 -7.66
CA PRO A 106 -13.30 -0.92 -7.87
C PRO A 106 -14.12 -0.93 -6.57
N ASP A 107 -13.60 -1.58 -5.52
CA ASP A 107 -14.27 -1.66 -4.23
C ASP A 107 -14.40 -0.30 -3.53
N TYR A 108 -13.50 0.65 -3.83
CA TYR A 108 -13.57 2.02 -3.32
C TYR A 108 -14.75 2.83 -3.91
N ARG A 109 -15.24 2.51 -5.10
CA ARG A 109 -16.44 3.16 -5.66
C ARG A 109 -17.67 3.04 -4.75
N ARG A 110 -17.74 1.98 -3.97
CA ARG A 110 -18.85 1.76 -3.02
C ARG A 110 -18.81 2.68 -1.82
N ILE A 111 -17.67 3.31 -1.53
CA ILE A 111 -17.54 4.34 -0.50
C ILE A 111 -18.49 5.50 -0.80
N ARG A 112 -18.71 5.84 -2.07
CA ARG A 112 -19.71 6.85 -2.47
C ARG A 112 -21.10 6.51 -1.93
N ASN A 113 -21.50 5.24 -1.96
CA ASN A 113 -22.78 4.81 -1.42
C ASN A 113 -22.85 4.97 0.11
N LEU A 114 -21.70 4.84 0.80
CA LEU A 114 -21.62 5.08 2.25
C LEU A 114 -21.77 6.56 2.57
N VAL A 115 -21.13 7.42 1.80
CA VAL A 115 -21.18 8.88 1.97
C VAL A 115 -22.59 9.42 1.72
N SER A 116 -23.30 8.82 0.77
CA SER A 116 -24.66 9.25 0.38
C SER A 116 -25.78 8.59 1.21
N ALA A 117 -25.45 7.68 2.14
CA ALA A 117 -26.44 6.95 2.92
C ALA A 117 -27.00 7.82 4.07
N PRO A 118 -28.35 7.91 4.24
CA PRO A 118 -28.92 8.59 5.41
C PRO A 118 -28.65 7.78 6.70
N PRO A 119 -28.58 8.42 7.90
CA PRO A 119 -29.03 9.78 8.21
C PRO A 119 -27.93 10.81 8.01
N ALA A 120 -28.17 12.06 7.95
CA ALA A 120 -27.29 13.22 7.83
C ALA A 120 -25.81 13.03 7.41
N PRO A 121 -25.20 13.91 6.66
CA PRO A 121 -23.81 13.80 6.24
C PRO A 121 -22.89 13.67 7.47
N GLN A 122 -22.23 12.53 7.60
CA GLN A 122 -21.23 12.33 8.63
C GLN A 122 -19.95 13.06 8.25
N PRO A 123 -19.19 13.61 9.22
CA PRO A 123 -17.88 14.15 8.95
C PRO A 123 -17.01 13.13 8.20
N LEU A 124 -16.41 13.56 7.08
CA LEU A 124 -15.58 12.71 6.25
C LEU A 124 -14.17 13.31 6.14
N LEU A 125 -13.18 12.46 6.31
CA LEU A 125 -11.77 12.78 6.10
C LEU A 125 -11.18 11.83 5.05
N ALA A 126 -10.72 12.35 3.93
CA ALA A 126 -9.97 11.60 2.92
C ALA A 126 -8.49 11.97 2.99
N THR A 127 -7.61 10.96 3.05
CA THR A 127 -6.16 11.16 3.12
C THR A 127 -5.47 10.45 1.96
N THR A 128 -4.46 11.10 1.38
CA THR A 128 -3.61 10.49 0.37
C THR A 128 -2.25 11.20 0.31
N ALA A 129 -1.19 10.44 0.04
CA ALA A 129 0.17 10.97 -0.13
C ALA A 129 0.51 11.29 -1.59
N THR A 130 -0.26 10.83 -2.57
CA THR A 130 0.16 10.74 -3.97
C THR A 130 -0.89 11.24 -4.97
N ALA A 131 -1.71 12.22 -4.59
CA ALA A 131 -2.71 12.78 -5.50
C ALA A 131 -2.16 13.99 -6.29
N ASN A 132 -2.23 13.92 -7.62
CA ASN A 132 -2.11 15.07 -8.48
C ASN A 132 -3.41 15.89 -8.49
N SER A 133 -3.43 17.07 -9.15
CA SER A 133 -4.58 17.96 -9.13
C SER A 133 -5.85 17.32 -9.71
N ARG A 134 -5.71 16.46 -10.72
CA ARG A 134 -6.84 15.75 -11.34
C ARG A 134 -7.44 14.71 -10.38
N VAL A 135 -6.57 13.91 -9.72
CA VAL A 135 -7.01 12.94 -8.72
C VAL A 135 -7.67 13.62 -7.52
N VAL A 136 -7.14 14.76 -7.07
CA VAL A 136 -7.76 15.55 -5.98
C VAL A 136 -9.16 15.99 -6.35
N HIS A 137 -9.35 16.52 -7.56
CA HIS A 137 -10.67 16.96 -8.04
C HIS A 137 -11.65 15.80 -8.16
N ASP A 138 -11.23 14.70 -8.79
CA ASP A 138 -12.05 13.49 -8.93
C ASP A 138 -12.44 12.89 -7.58
N VAL A 139 -11.52 12.82 -6.62
CA VAL A 139 -11.84 12.38 -5.26
C VAL A 139 -12.86 13.32 -4.61
N ALA A 140 -12.68 14.64 -4.72
CA ALA A 140 -13.60 15.61 -4.14
C ALA A 140 -15.02 15.45 -4.70
N GLU A 141 -15.17 15.30 -6.02
CA GLU A 141 -16.47 15.05 -6.68
C GLU A 141 -17.14 13.72 -6.24
N GLN A 142 -16.33 12.74 -5.89
CA GLN A 142 -16.87 11.43 -5.48
C GLN A 142 -17.25 11.34 -4.01
N ILE A 143 -16.67 12.17 -3.14
CA ILE A 143 -16.92 12.15 -1.69
C ILE A 143 -17.88 13.23 -1.19
N ALA A 144 -18.24 14.18 -2.02
CA ALA A 144 -19.17 15.26 -1.66
C ALA A 144 -20.18 15.51 -2.77
N PRO A 145 -21.34 16.14 -2.47
CA PRO A 145 -22.32 16.57 -3.47
C PRO A 145 -21.75 17.55 -4.49
N SER A 146 -20.83 18.42 -4.06
CA SER A 146 -20.04 19.31 -4.89
C SER A 146 -18.58 19.30 -4.46
N ALA A 147 -17.65 19.36 -5.41
CA ALA A 147 -16.23 19.48 -5.11
C ALA A 147 -15.90 20.76 -4.31
N ASP A 148 -16.70 21.82 -4.46
CA ASP A 148 -16.56 23.10 -3.74
C ASP A 148 -16.91 22.98 -2.24
N ASP A 149 -17.63 21.94 -1.84
CA ASP A 149 -17.97 21.67 -0.44
C ASP A 149 -16.83 20.95 0.33
N VAL A 150 -15.72 20.63 -0.35
CA VAL A 150 -14.59 19.90 0.22
C VAL A 150 -13.47 20.86 0.62
N PHE A 151 -13.14 20.88 1.91
CA PHE A 151 -11.94 21.57 2.37
C PHE A 151 -10.69 20.75 2.01
N ILE A 152 -9.82 21.29 1.15
CA ILE A 152 -8.63 20.64 0.66
C ILE A 152 -7.39 21.26 1.31
N LEU A 153 -6.65 20.45 2.08
CA LEU A 153 -5.38 20.82 2.66
C LEU A 153 -4.24 20.06 1.97
N ARG A 154 -3.33 20.77 1.32
CA ARG A 154 -2.13 20.19 0.68
C ARG A 154 -0.89 20.64 1.40
N GLY A 155 -0.11 19.68 1.90
CA GLY A 155 1.24 19.91 2.38
C GLY A 155 2.28 19.91 1.24
N PRO A 156 3.50 20.39 1.52
CA PRO A 156 4.60 20.27 0.55
C PRO A 156 4.95 18.80 0.34
N LEU A 157 5.14 18.41 -0.93
CA LEU A 157 5.61 17.06 -1.29
C LEU A 157 7.10 16.87 -0.99
N ALA A 158 7.87 17.94 -1.00
CA ALA A 158 9.31 17.91 -0.74
C ALA A 158 9.61 17.63 0.74
N ARG A 159 10.43 16.62 0.99
CA ARG A 159 11.01 16.37 2.32
C ARG A 159 12.45 16.85 2.37
N LYS A 160 12.73 17.75 3.29
CA LYS A 160 14.09 18.33 3.47
C LYS A 160 15.12 17.28 3.90
N SER A 161 14.67 16.18 4.53
CA SER A 161 15.54 15.08 4.97
C SER A 161 16.00 14.16 3.84
N LEU A 162 15.45 14.24 2.63
CA LEU A 162 15.83 13.37 1.52
C LEU A 162 16.93 14.01 0.67
N ARG A 163 18.05 13.33 0.52
CA ARG A 163 19.14 13.67 -0.41
C ARG A 163 19.01 12.78 -1.64
N LEU A 164 18.59 13.36 -2.75
CA LEU A 164 18.33 12.64 -4.00
C LEU A 164 19.57 12.65 -4.89
N GLY A 165 19.96 11.49 -5.40
CA GLY A 165 21.03 11.33 -6.38
C GLY A 165 20.63 10.37 -7.49
N VAL A 166 21.20 10.62 -8.68
CA VAL A 166 21.09 9.71 -9.84
C VAL A 166 22.49 9.35 -10.27
N LEU A 167 22.77 8.06 -10.41
CA LEU A 167 24.03 7.54 -10.89
C LEU A 167 23.81 6.72 -12.16
N ASN A 168 24.29 7.24 -13.28
CA ASN A 168 24.17 6.59 -14.59
C ASN A 168 25.32 5.59 -14.80
N LEU A 169 25.03 4.33 -14.57
CA LEU A 169 25.91 3.19 -14.84
C LEU A 169 25.16 2.25 -15.80
N PRO A 170 25.51 2.25 -17.10
CA PRO A 170 24.70 1.58 -18.12
C PRO A 170 24.66 0.06 -17.98
N ASN A 171 25.73 -0.54 -17.44
CA ASN A 171 25.83 -1.98 -17.30
C ASN A 171 25.27 -2.47 -15.96
N PRO A 172 24.43 -3.52 -15.93
CA PRO A 172 23.92 -4.12 -14.68
C PRO A 172 25.05 -4.53 -13.71
N SER A 173 26.17 -5.06 -14.26
CA SER A 173 27.34 -5.45 -13.45
C SER A 173 28.03 -4.26 -12.80
N GLU A 174 28.09 -3.11 -13.45
CA GLU A 174 28.65 -1.87 -12.87
C GLU A 174 27.76 -1.35 -11.75
N ARG A 175 26.44 -1.35 -11.93
CA ARG A 175 25.47 -0.95 -10.89
C ARG A 175 25.58 -1.85 -9.66
N LEU A 176 25.64 -3.17 -9.87
CA LEU A 176 25.84 -4.13 -8.78
C LEU A 176 27.21 -3.97 -8.12
N GLY A 177 28.28 -3.81 -8.91
CA GLY A 177 29.62 -3.59 -8.41
C GLY A 177 29.74 -2.34 -7.54
N TRP A 178 29.12 -1.24 -7.99
CA TRP A 178 29.04 -0.02 -7.21
C TRP A 178 28.35 -0.26 -5.85
N LEU A 179 27.22 -0.98 -5.87
CA LEU A 179 26.47 -1.26 -4.66
C LEU A 179 27.26 -2.16 -3.70
N VAL A 180 27.99 -3.16 -4.20
CA VAL A 180 28.89 -4.01 -3.40
C VAL A 180 29.96 -3.18 -2.70
N GLN A 181 30.53 -2.20 -3.38
CA GLN A 181 31.60 -1.36 -2.83
C GLN A 181 31.08 -0.33 -1.80
N HIS A 182 29.91 0.27 -2.04
CA HIS A 182 29.46 1.45 -1.29
C HIS A 182 28.31 1.18 -0.30
N LEU A 183 27.72 -0.02 -0.27
CA LEU A 183 26.56 -0.29 0.60
C LEU A 183 26.86 -0.07 2.09
N SER A 184 28.08 -0.36 2.53
CA SER A 184 28.50 -0.14 3.93
C SER A 184 28.56 1.34 4.31
N GLU A 185 28.82 2.24 3.34
CA GLU A 185 28.93 3.68 3.54
C GLU A 185 27.57 4.36 3.68
N LEU A 186 26.50 3.74 3.14
CA LEU A 186 25.14 4.26 3.26
C LEU A 186 24.69 4.28 4.73
N PRO A 187 23.93 5.32 5.15
CA PRO A 187 23.60 5.50 6.57
C PRO A 187 22.61 4.44 7.07
N LYS A 188 22.79 3.95 8.30
CA LYS A 188 21.86 3.07 9.02
C LYS A 188 21.49 1.82 8.22
N SER A 189 20.21 1.49 8.15
CA SER A 189 19.66 0.43 7.31
C SER A 189 18.71 1.00 6.24
N GLY A 190 18.48 0.24 5.17
CA GLY A 190 17.70 0.74 4.05
C GLY A 190 17.02 -0.32 3.22
N ILE A 191 16.48 0.09 2.09
CA ILE A 191 15.82 -0.76 1.11
C ILE A 191 16.51 -0.58 -0.24
N ILE A 192 16.76 -1.71 -0.92
CA ILE A 192 17.25 -1.74 -2.30
C ILE A 192 16.10 -2.28 -3.15
N TYR A 193 15.49 -1.42 -3.96
CA TYR A 193 14.41 -1.81 -4.85
C TYR A 193 14.96 -2.34 -6.18
N CYS A 194 14.44 -3.46 -6.62
CA CYS A 194 14.69 -4.07 -7.92
C CYS A 194 13.38 -4.21 -8.69
N LEU A 195 13.44 -4.16 -10.01
CA LEU A 195 12.25 -4.25 -10.86
C LEU A 195 11.68 -5.66 -10.95
N THR A 196 12.54 -6.69 -10.86
CA THR A 196 12.13 -8.10 -10.98
C THR A 196 12.53 -8.93 -9.77
N VAL A 197 11.82 -10.03 -9.57
CA VAL A 197 12.12 -11.00 -8.50
C VAL A 197 13.52 -11.59 -8.67
N SER A 198 13.88 -12.00 -9.89
CA SER A 198 15.21 -12.57 -10.17
C SER A 198 16.33 -11.57 -9.86
N THR A 199 16.19 -10.33 -10.31
CA THR A 199 17.19 -9.28 -10.00
C THR A 199 17.33 -9.07 -8.49
N ALA A 200 16.22 -9.07 -7.73
CA ALA A 200 16.27 -8.91 -6.29
C ALA A 200 16.99 -10.07 -5.59
N GLU A 201 16.69 -11.30 -5.99
CA GLU A 201 17.31 -12.51 -5.43
C GLU A 201 18.80 -12.59 -5.77
N ASP A 202 19.17 -12.32 -7.02
CA ASP A 202 20.58 -12.33 -7.47
C ASP A 202 21.40 -11.21 -6.81
N THR A 203 20.84 -10.01 -6.69
CA THR A 203 21.46 -8.89 -5.98
C THR A 203 21.67 -9.22 -4.50
N ALA A 204 20.67 -9.78 -3.83
CA ALA A 204 20.80 -10.16 -2.42
C ALA A 204 21.88 -11.23 -2.24
N ARG A 205 21.96 -12.22 -3.15
CA ARG A 205 22.98 -13.27 -3.13
C ARG A 205 24.38 -12.68 -3.32
N ALA A 206 24.57 -11.83 -4.32
CA ALA A 206 25.85 -11.19 -4.60
C ALA A 206 26.34 -10.32 -3.43
N LEU A 207 25.45 -9.49 -2.85
CA LEU A 207 25.77 -8.67 -1.68
C LEU A 207 26.09 -9.51 -0.45
N THR A 208 25.37 -10.63 -0.22
CA THR A 208 25.65 -11.54 0.88
C THR A 208 27.00 -12.23 0.70
N THR A 209 27.34 -12.66 -0.51
CA THR A 209 28.65 -13.24 -0.85
C THR A 209 29.78 -12.24 -0.64
N ALA A 210 29.52 -10.95 -0.87
CA ALA A 210 30.47 -9.85 -0.60
C ALA A 210 30.56 -9.47 0.91
N GLY A 211 29.85 -10.17 1.79
CA GLY A 211 29.89 -9.98 3.24
C GLY A 211 28.86 -8.99 3.81
N HIS A 212 27.95 -8.48 2.99
CA HIS A 212 26.89 -7.59 3.49
C HIS A 212 25.72 -8.39 4.10
N ASN A 213 25.23 -7.92 5.23
CA ASN A 213 24.06 -8.52 5.87
C ASN A 213 22.76 -7.99 5.24
N VAL A 214 22.38 -8.61 4.14
CA VAL A 214 21.14 -8.28 3.40
C VAL A 214 20.26 -9.52 3.21
N ARG A 215 18.98 -9.31 2.93
CA ARG A 215 18.02 -10.39 2.64
C ARG A 215 17.13 -9.98 1.48
N ALA A 216 16.71 -10.97 0.66
CA ALA A 216 15.72 -10.75 -0.38
C ALA A 216 14.29 -10.70 0.21
N TYR A 217 13.45 -9.79 -0.32
CA TYR A 217 12.03 -9.66 0.02
C TYR A 217 11.24 -9.49 -1.27
N THR A 218 10.57 -10.53 -1.70
CA THR A 218 9.90 -10.57 -3.01
C THR A 218 8.46 -11.10 -2.90
N GLY A 219 7.76 -11.12 -4.03
CA GLY A 219 6.43 -11.75 -4.11
C GLY A 219 6.43 -13.24 -3.74
N ARG A 220 7.58 -13.93 -3.87
CA ARG A 220 7.76 -15.35 -3.54
C ARG A 220 8.04 -15.60 -2.05
N THR A 221 8.37 -14.57 -1.29
CA THR A 221 8.59 -14.70 0.16
C THR A 221 7.25 -14.99 0.84
N ASP A 222 7.16 -16.04 1.64
CA ASP A 222 5.95 -16.38 2.38
C ASP A 222 5.60 -15.35 3.47
N ALA A 223 4.38 -15.41 4.00
CA ALA A 223 3.86 -14.37 4.89
C ALA A 223 4.59 -14.33 6.25
N GLU A 224 5.03 -15.47 6.75
CA GLU A 224 5.76 -15.55 8.03
C GLU A 224 7.17 -14.97 7.87
N ALA A 225 7.90 -15.40 6.85
CA ALA A 225 9.22 -14.86 6.52
C ALA A 225 9.16 -13.35 6.23
N ARG A 226 8.13 -12.85 5.56
CA ARG A 226 7.94 -11.38 5.38
C ARG A 226 7.89 -10.65 6.71
N THR A 227 7.10 -11.16 7.65
CA THR A 227 6.96 -10.55 8.98
C THR A 227 8.28 -10.51 9.72
N GLU A 228 9.06 -11.60 9.65
CA GLU A 228 10.39 -11.67 10.27
C GLU A 228 11.39 -10.72 9.63
N LEU A 229 11.44 -10.65 8.30
CA LEU A 229 12.32 -9.76 7.56
C LEU A 229 12.00 -8.27 7.84
N GLU A 230 10.73 -7.92 7.88
CA GLU A 230 10.30 -6.57 8.26
C GLU A 230 10.71 -6.23 9.70
N LYS A 231 10.55 -7.17 10.63
CA LYS A 231 10.99 -7.02 12.02
C LYS A 231 12.52 -6.88 12.10
N ALA A 232 13.26 -7.69 11.34
CA ALA A 232 14.71 -7.60 11.29
C ALA A 232 15.19 -6.24 10.76
N LEU A 233 14.54 -5.71 9.72
CA LEU A 233 14.87 -4.37 9.19
C LEU A 233 14.48 -3.27 10.19
N ARG A 234 13.31 -3.34 10.84
CA ARG A 234 12.89 -2.38 11.87
C ARG A 234 13.89 -2.32 13.04
N ASN A 235 14.42 -3.45 13.43
CA ASN A 235 15.36 -3.56 14.55
C ASN A 235 16.83 -3.38 14.15
N ASN A 236 17.12 -2.94 12.93
CA ASN A 236 18.48 -2.77 12.39
C ASN A 236 19.35 -4.06 12.44
N GLN A 237 18.71 -5.23 12.41
CA GLN A 237 19.39 -6.53 12.38
C GLN A 237 19.93 -6.91 11.00
N VAL A 238 19.45 -6.22 9.96
CA VAL A 238 19.96 -6.33 8.59
C VAL A 238 20.35 -4.95 8.07
N LYS A 239 21.35 -4.90 7.19
CA LYS A 239 21.77 -3.65 6.53
C LYS A 239 20.73 -3.18 5.51
N ALA A 240 20.16 -4.12 4.74
CA ALA A 240 19.10 -3.80 3.81
C ALA A 240 18.20 -5.00 3.51
N LEU A 241 16.97 -4.71 3.09
CA LEU A 241 16.16 -5.63 2.31
C LEU A 241 16.32 -5.30 0.83
N VAL A 242 16.63 -6.31 0.03
CA VAL A 242 16.64 -6.23 -1.43
C VAL A 242 15.26 -6.66 -1.89
N ALA A 243 14.46 -5.73 -2.38
CA ALA A 243 13.03 -5.95 -2.52
C ALA A 243 12.51 -5.58 -3.91
N THR A 244 11.42 -6.22 -4.29
CA THR A 244 10.56 -5.72 -5.35
C THR A 244 9.49 -4.79 -4.77
N SER A 245 8.53 -4.32 -5.60
CA SER A 245 7.33 -3.62 -5.13
C SER A 245 6.49 -4.41 -4.10
N ALA A 246 6.81 -5.69 -3.86
CA ALA A 246 6.20 -6.51 -2.81
C ALA A 246 6.45 -5.96 -1.41
N LEU A 247 7.60 -5.30 -1.15
CA LEU A 247 7.79 -4.45 0.02
C LEU A 247 7.09 -3.11 -0.24
N GLY A 248 5.78 -3.22 -0.33
CA GLY A 248 4.89 -2.15 -0.76
C GLY A 248 4.36 -1.32 0.40
N MET A 249 3.24 -0.65 0.13
CA MET A 249 2.52 0.17 1.12
C MET A 249 2.34 -0.59 2.44
N GLY A 250 2.42 0.13 3.57
CA GLY A 250 2.22 -0.45 4.90
C GLY A 250 3.49 -0.72 5.71
N PHE A 251 4.67 -0.86 5.09
CA PHE A 251 5.90 -0.95 5.86
C PHE A 251 6.36 0.45 6.30
N ASP A 252 6.52 0.63 7.60
CA ASP A 252 7.03 1.86 8.21
C ASP A 252 8.26 1.59 9.08
N LYS A 253 9.33 2.34 8.82
CA LYS A 253 10.54 2.41 9.62
C LYS A 253 11.00 3.87 9.69
N PRO A 254 10.71 4.57 10.79
CA PRO A 254 10.95 6.00 10.90
C PRO A 254 12.41 6.42 10.67
N ASP A 255 13.36 5.59 11.09
CA ASP A 255 14.81 5.81 10.97
C ASP A 255 15.45 5.17 9.75
N LEU A 256 14.69 4.86 8.69
CA LEU A 256 15.22 4.31 7.43
C LEU A 256 16.20 5.31 6.80
N GLY A 257 17.47 4.91 6.68
CA GLY A 257 18.57 5.81 6.32
C GLY A 257 18.78 5.94 4.82
N PHE A 258 18.39 4.96 4.02
CA PHE A 258 18.54 5.02 2.57
C PHE A 258 17.50 4.22 1.80
N VAL A 259 17.31 4.61 0.55
CA VAL A 259 16.62 3.83 -0.48
C VAL A 259 17.47 3.87 -1.76
N VAL A 260 17.77 2.70 -2.30
CA VAL A 260 18.47 2.57 -3.59
C VAL A 260 17.53 1.89 -4.58
N HIS A 261 17.47 2.40 -5.80
CA HIS A 261 16.76 1.77 -6.91
C HIS A 261 17.77 1.19 -7.91
N LEU A 262 17.77 -0.13 -8.06
CA LEU A 262 18.44 -0.83 -9.17
C LEU A 262 17.43 -1.00 -10.30
N GLY A 263 17.45 -0.05 -11.25
CA GLY A 263 16.41 0.19 -12.24
C GLY A 263 15.38 1.21 -11.76
N ALA A 264 14.92 2.05 -12.67
CA ALA A 264 13.94 3.09 -12.39
C ALA A 264 12.53 2.50 -12.25
N PRO A 265 11.74 2.89 -11.23
CA PRO A 265 10.33 2.52 -11.15
C PRO A 265 9.55 2.98 -12.38
N SER A 266 8.47 2.28 -12.72
CA SER A 266 7.66 2.53 -13.94
C SER A 266 6.91 3.87 -13.94
N SER A 267 6.87 4.57 -12.82
CA SER A 267 6.23 5.89 -12.73
C SER A 267 6.87 6.77 -11.66
N PRO A 268 6.78 8.11 -11.80
CA PRO A 268 7.18 9.06 -10.76
C PRO A 268 6.43 8.85 -9.44
N ILE A 269 5.19 8.38 -9.49
CA ILE A 269 4.38 8.11 -8.31
C ILE A 269 4.94 6.91 -7.54
N ALA A 270 5.24 5.80 -8.23
CA ALA A 270 5.88 4.65 -7.61
C ALA A 270 7.23 5.02 -6.99
N TYR A 271 8.04 5.82 -7.70
CA TYR A 271 9.29 6.35 -7.14
C TYR A 271 9.04 7.15 -5.86
N TYR A 272 8.11 8.11 -5.89
CA TYR A 272 7.79 8.94 -4.75
C TYR A 272 7.31 8.14 -3.53
N GLN A 273 6.47 7.13 -3.73
CA GLN A 273 6.00 6.25 -2.66
C GLN A 273 7.13 5.43 -2.03
N GLN A 274 8.07 4.97 -2.85
CA GLN A 274 9.22 4.18 -2.38
C GLN A 274 10.23 5.04 -1.62
N VAL A 275 10.62 6.19 -2.17
CA VAL A 275 11.54 7.12 -1.49
C VAL A 275 10.93 7.74 -0.23
N GLY A 276 9.62 7.95 -0.23
CA GLY A 276 8.87 8.50 0.90
C GLY A 276 8.88 7.63 2.16
N ARG A 277 9.45 6.42 2.11
CA ARG A 277 9.66 5.55 3.27
C ARG A 277 10.83 6.00 4.13
N ALA A 278 11.86 6.58 3.51
CA ALA A 278 13.04 7.06 4.20
C ALA A 278 12.86 8.48 4.76
N GLY A 279 13.73 8.86 5.68
CA GLY A 279 13.83 10.23 6.16
C GLY A 279 12.66 10.73 7.01
N ARG A 280 11.90 9.84 7.67
CA ARG A 280 10.75 10.24 8.49
C ARG A 280 11.15 10.78 9.85
N ALA A 281 12.12 10.11 10.49
CA ALA A 281 12.68 10.51 11.79
C ALA A 281 14.21 10.49 11.75
N THR A 282 14.78 11.00 10.68
CA THR A 282 16.24 11.21 10.49
C THR A 282 16.45 12.58 9.89
N ASP A 283 17.55 13.22 10.24
CA ASP A 283 17.94 14.51 9.66
C ASP A 283 18.21 14.39 8.16
N ASN A 284 18.79 13.24 7.75
CA ASN A 284 19.08 12.94 6.36
C ASN A 284 18.84 11.47 6.05
N ALA A 285 18.40 11.21 4.81
CA ALA A 285 18.33 9.88 4.22
C ALA A 285 18.80 9.95 2.76
N ASP A 286 19.60 8.98 2.34
CA ASP A 286 20.17 8.94 1.00
C ASP A 286 19.27 8.16 0.06
N ILE A 287 18.89 8.81 -1.02
CA ILE A 287 18.05 8.24 -2.07
C ILE A 287 18.87 8.19 -3.35
N LEU A 288 19.12 6.99 -3.84
CA LEU A 288 19.91 6.80 -5.04
C LEU A 288 19.13 6.05 -6.10
N LEU A 289 19.11 6.61 -7.30
CA LEU A 289 18.53 5.98 -8.48
C LEU A 289 19.66 5.55 -9.43
N LEU A 290 19.73 4.26 -9.74
CA LEU A 290 20.63 3.68 -10.75
C LEU A 290 19.78 3.15 -11.91
N PRO A 291 19.37 4.00 -12.86
CA PRO A 291 18.56 3.60 -13.99
C PRO A 291 19.34 2.72 -14.96
N GLY A 292 18.64 1.84 -15.67
CA GLY A 292 19.19 0.99 -16.72
C GLY A 292 18.50 1.19 -18.07
N PRO A 293 19.21 0.96 -19.18
CA PRO A 293 18.62 1.02 -20.51
C PRO A 293 17.52 -0.07 -20.71
N GLU A 294 17.54 -1.13 -19.91
CA GLU A 294 16.56 -2.21 -19.92
C GLU A 294 15.24 -1.86 -19.21
N ASP A 295 15.19 -0.81 -18.43
CA ASP A 295 14.01 -0.48 -17.62
C ASP A 295 12.72 -0.32 -18.43
N PRO A 296 12.70 0.35 -19.59
CA PRO A 296 11.50 0.49 -20.43
C PRO A 296 10.93 -0.85 -20.91
N ASP A 297 11.79 -1.80 -21.25
CA ASP A 297 11.37 -3.13 -21.71
C ASP A 297 10.71 -3.91 -20.56
N ILE A 298 11.26 -3.80 -19.35
CA ILE A 298 10.69 -4.41 -18.15
C ILE A 298 9.32 -3.78 -17.84
N TRP A 299 9.17 -2.47 -17.92
CA TRP A 299 7.89 -1.80 -17.70
C TRP A 299 6.85 -2.21 -18.74
N THR A 300 7.24 -2.28 -20.01
CA THR A 300 6.38 -2.72 -21.10
C THR A 300 5.91 -4.16 -20.88
N PHE A 301 6.82 -5.04 -20.49
CA PHE A 301 6.48 -6.42 -20.15
C PHE A 301 5.40 -6.49 -19.05
N PHE A 302 5.58 -5.78 -17.93
CA PHE A 302 4.59 -5.78 -16.85
C PHE A 302 3.27 -5.12 -17.24
N ALA A 303 3.29 -4.05 -18.01
CA ALA A 303 2.08 -3.38 -18.48
C ALA A 303 1.24 -4.27 -19.42
N THR A 304 1.91 -5.09 -20.23
CA THR A 304 1.24 -5.95 -21.22
C THR A 304 0.92 -7.35 -20.70
N SER A 305 1.69 -7.88 -19.75
CA SER A 305 1.54 -9.25 -19.24
C SER A 305 0.24 -9.48 -18.46
N SER A 306 -0.37 -8.42 -17.91
CA SER A 306 -1.67 -8.47 -17.22
C SER A 306 -2.87 -8.54 -18.17
N MET A 307 -2.70 -8.20 -19.44
CA MET A 307 -3.75 -8.26 -20.45
C MET A 307 -3.74 -9.63 -21.12
N PRO A 308 -4.90 -10.30 -21.26
CA PRO A 308 -4.97 -11.54 -22.03
C PRO A 308 -4.63 -11.24 -23.49
N THR A 309 -3.88 -12.15 -24.12
CA THR A 309 -3.67 -12.05 -25.58
C THR A 309 -5.01 -12.13 -26.30
N GLN A 310 -5.09 -11.54 -27.52
CA GLN A 310 -6.31 -11.60 -28.33
C GLN A 310 -6.79 -13.06 -28.53
N GLU A 311 -5.87 -14.00 -28.75
CA GLU A 311 -6.19 -15.42 -28.89
C GLU A 311 -6.84 -16.02 -27.64
N ARG A 312 -6.35 -15.65 -26.43
CA ARG A 312 -6.95 -16.07 -25.15
C ARG A 312 -8.32 -15.45 -24.95
N ALA A 313 -8.46 -14.16 -25.25
CA ALA A 313 -9.74 -13.47 -25.17
C ALA A 313 -10.79 -14.11 -26.10
N ASP A 314 -10.41 -14.37 -27.34
CA ASP A 314 -11.26 -15.03 -28.34
C ASP A 314 -11.60 -16.48 -27.96
N ALA A 315 -10.68 -17.20 -27.33
CA ALA A 315 -10.92 -18.55 -26.82
C ALA A 315 -11.96 -18.55 -25.69
N VAL A 316 -11.86 -17.62 -24.76
CA VAL A 316 -12.84 -17.43 -23.67
C VAL A 316 -14.21 -17.05 -24.23
N LEU A 317 -14.28 -16.11 -25.16
CA LEU A 317 -15.52 -15.69 -25.78
C LEU A 317 -16.19 -16.84 -26.55
N ARG A 318 -15.43 -17.65 -27.27
CA ARG A 318 -15.94 -18.88 -27.96
C ARG A 318 -16.45 -19.93 -26.98
N ALA A 319 -15.75 -20.15 -25.85
CA ALA A 319 -16.18 -21.09 -24.84
C ALA A 319 -17.50 -20.65 -24.17
N ILE A 320 -17.66 -19.36 -23.89
CA ILE A 320 -18.88 -18.78 -23.35
C ILE A 320 -20.03 -18.91 -24.36
N ALA A 321 -19.79 -18.58 -25.64
CA ALA A 321 -20.79 -18.69 -26.70
C ALA A 321 -21.20 -20.14 -26.98
N GLY A 322 -20.29 -21.11 -26.78
CA GLY A 322 -20.52 -22.55 -26.92
C GLY A 322 -21.17 -23.22 -25.71
N GLY A 323 -21.52 -22.49 -24.64
CA GLY A 323 -22.15 -23.04 -23.43
C GLY A 323 -21.24 -23.95 -22.60
N GLN A 324 -19.92 -23.95 -22.81
CA GLN A 324 -18.98 -24.73 -22.02
C GLN A 324 -18.70 -24.02 -20.69
N ALA A 325 -18.93 -24.71 -19.56
CA ALA A 325 -18.49 -24.24 -18.26
C ALA A 325 -16.96 -24.14 -18.23
N LEU A 326 -16.43 -22.94 -17.98
CA LEU A 326 -15.00 -22.72 -17.79
C LEU A 326 -14.60 -23.37 -16.47
N SER A 327 -13.92 -24.52 -16.51
CA SER A 327 -13.28 -25.09 -15.34
C SER A 327 -12.12 -24.17 -14.93
N SER A 328 -12.20 -23.59 -13.74
CA SER A 328 -11.08 -22.87 -13.13
C SER A 328 -10.04 -23.88 -12.67
N SER A 329 -9.17 -24.32 -13.55
CA SER A 329 -7.91 -24.93 -13.17
C SER A 329 -6.89 -23.81 -12.96
N PRO A 330 -6.27 -23.65 -11.79
CA PRO A 330 -5.17 -22.74 -11.60
C PRO A 330 -3.98 -23.32 -12.39
N GLY A 331 -3.85 -22.90 -13.64
CA GLY A 331 -2.72 -23.22 -14.48
C GLY A 331 -1.47 -22.54 -13.95
N ALA A 332 -0.48 -23.32 -13.59
CA ALA A 332 0.85 -22.91 -13.25
C ALA A 332 1.37 -21.88 -14.27
N VAL A 333 1.72 -20.70 -13.77
CA VAL A 333 2.60 -19.77 -14.46
C VAL A 333 3.99 -20.03 -13.90
N SER A 334 4.80 -20.75 -14.69
CA SER A 334 6.23 -20.92 -14.49
C SER A 334 6.97 -19.60 -14.70
#